data_3b1c887f02e022959bd57737bbc56ef9
#
_entry.id   3b1c887f02e022959bd57737bbc56ef9
#
_cell.length_a   1.000
_cell.length_b   1.000
_cell.length_c   1.000
_cell.angle_alpha   90.00
_cell.angle_beta   90.00
_cell.angle_gamma   90.00
#
_symmetry.space_group_name_H-M   'P 1'
#
loop_
_entity.id
_entity.type
_entity.pdbx_description
1 polymer ?
#
loop_
_entity_poly.entity_id
_entity_poly.type
_entity_poly.pdbx_seq_one_letter_code
_entity_poly.pdbx_strand_id
1 'polypeptide(L)'
;ELKEDTTYSAYILESETNATVKGLEPIKNLPADVETVAFGLDFLLAKKEVVLDYLRGLQENDMPVSVSNILRLATKRDHVSINAYEYTGYMKAIEDIRSYFEANMDMLNEDNFNALFFRESPVLTKSKNSAPTYYGKDSVVKHSLLANDSEIYGSVEDSLVSRKNMLCERASVKNSIILQSCFIDEDAVIEYAILDKNVYIEKGAKLIGTAENPLVVPKDARVLSTGEIVEG
;
A
#
# COMPACT_ATOMS: atom_id res chain seq x y z
N GLU A 1 11.80 10.35 -0.49
CA GLU A 1 12.74 10.61 0.62
C GLU A 1 12.67 9.42 1.58
N LEU A 2 13.80 8.70 1.73
CA LEU A 2 13.92 7.61 2.71
C LEU A 2 13.98 8.25 4.10
N LYS A 3 13.05 7.89 4.98
CA LYS A 3 13.02 8.44 6.36
C LYS A 3 14.24 7.98 7.15
N GLU A 4 14.71 8.80 8.09
CA GLU A 4 15.90 8.54 8.93
C GLU A 4 15.85 7.22 9.73
N ASP A 5 14.68 6.62 9.92
CA ASP A 5 14.43 5.39 10.69
C ASP A 5 14.22 4.13 9.84
N THR A 6 14.57 4.14 8.56
CA THR A 6 14.35 2.96 7.73
C THR A 6 15.30 1.82 8.08
N THR A 7 14.74 0.64 8.32
CA THR A 7 15.48 -0.62 8.53
C THR A 7 16.05 -1.21 7.23
N TYR A 8 15.91 -0.49 6.11
CA TYR A 8 16.37 -0.95 4.81
C TYR A 8 17.89 -0.96 4.70
N SER A 9 18.39 -1.97 4.00
CA SER A 9 19.81 -2.09 3.66
C SER A 9 20.03 -1.76 2.19
N ALA A 10 21.05 -0.97 1.92
CA ALA A 10 21.55 -0.76 0.57
C ALA A 10 22.41 -1.96 0.15
N TYR A 11 22.28 -2.38 -1.09
CA TYR A 11 23.17 -3.36 -1.70
C TYR A 11 24.40 -2.67 -2.24
N ILE A 12 25.55 -3.16 -1.82
CA ILE A 12 26.85 -2.76 -2.40
C ILE A 12 27.11 -3.67 -3.58
N LEU A 13 27.00 -3.11 -4.78
CA LEU A 13 27.24 -3.82 -6.03
C LEU A 13 28.73 -3.75 -6.41
N GLU A 14 29.19 -4.70 -7.20
CA GLU A 14 30.58 -4.76 -7.67
C GLU A 14 30.94 -3.57 -8.56
N SER A 15 30.02 -3.17 -9.44
CA SER A 15 30.10 -1.95 -10.26
C SER A 15 28.72 -1.59 -10.78
N GLU A 16 28.59 -0.42 -11.43
CA GLU A 16 27.34 0.00 -12.08
C GLU A 16 26.88 -0.96 -13.21
N THR A 17 27.81 -1.67 -13.83
CA THR A 17 27.54 -2.61 -14.92
C THR A 17 27.48 -4.07 -14.46
N ASN A 18 27.86 -4.35 -13.22
CA ASN A 18 27.87 -5.70 -12.65
C ASN A 18 27.00 -5.74 -11.38
N ALA A 19 25.84 -6.35 -11.52
CA ALA A 19 24.86 -6.50 -10.45
C ALA A 19 25.23 -7.52 -9.36
N THR A 20 26.50 -7.99 -9.30
CA THR A 20 26.97 -8.87 -8.22
C THR A 20 26.97 -8.13 -6.89
N VAL A 21 26.26 -8.65 -5.90
CA VAL A 21 26.18 -8.08 -4.55
C VAL A 21 27.42 -8.46 -3.76
N LYS A 22 28.20 -7.47 -3.32
CA LYS A 22 29.41 -7.65 -2.49
C LYS A 22 29.13 -7.48 -1.00
N GLY A 23 28.08 -6.76 -0.66
CA GLY A 23 27.72 -6.52 0.75
C GLY A 23 26.37 -5.84 0.90
N LEU A 24 25.96 -5.67 2.14
CA LEU A 24 24.78 -4.92 2.54
C LEU A 24 25.16 -3.95 3.65
N GLU A 25 24.81 -2.68 3.46
CA GLU A 25 24.97 -1.64 4.48
C GLU A 25 23.63 -1.02 4.85
N PRO A 26 23.37 -0.76 6.14
CA PRO A 26 22.19 0.04 6.52
C PRO A 26 22.23 1.40 5.83
N ILE A 27 21.10 1.84 5.24
CA ILE A 27 21.05 3.11 4.49
C ILE A 27 21.53 4.29 5.33
N LYS A 28 21.23 4.30 6.63
CA LYS A 28 21.71 5.32 7.59
C LYS A 28 23.23 5.43 7.73
N ASN A 29 23.99 4.42 7.31
CA ASN A 29 25.45 4.40 7.37
C ASN A 29 26.10 4.87 6.06
N LEU A 30 25.31 5.16 5.02
CA LEU A 30 25.83 5.64 3.75
C LEU A 30 26.29 7.10 3.85
N PRO A 31 27.32 7.50 3.10
CA PRO A 31 27.73 8.90 3.00
C PRO A 31 26.58 9.80 2.54
N ALA A 32 26.54 11.03 3.06
CA ALA A 32 25.47 11.99 2.77
C ALA A 32 25.41 12.48 1.30
N ASP A 33 26.49 12.28 0.55
CA ASP A 33 26.63 12.63 -0.86
C ASP A 33 26.17 11.52 -1.83
N VAL A 34 25.68 10.40 -1.31
CA VAL A 34 25.13 9.32 -2.14
C VAL A 34 23.73 9.70 -2.60
N GLU A 35 23.60 10.00 -3.91
CA GLU A 35 22.33 10.40 -4.51
C GLU A 35 21.38 9.23 -4.80
N THR A 36 21.93 8.05 -5.12
CA THR A 36 21.15 6.86 -5.48
C THR A 36 21.69 5.61 -4.83
N VAL A 37 20.82 4.74 -4.38
CA VAL A 37 21.18 3.46 -3.77
C VAL A 37 20.34 2.32 -4.34
N ALA A 38 20.96 1.16 -4.54
CA ALA A 38 20.22 -0.08 -4.76
C ALA A 38 19.78 -0.64 -3.40
N PHE A 39 18.49 -0.68 -3.12
CA PHE A 39 18.00 -1.27 -1.87
C PHE A 39 17.20 -2.56 -2.13
N GLY A 40 17.24 -3.45 -1.15
CA GLY A 40 16.59 -4.75 -1.24
C GLY A 40 15.09 -4.69 -0.96
N LEU A 41 14.31 -5.36 -1.79
CA LEU A 41 12.87 -5.51 -1.64
C LEU A 41 12.47 -6.74 -0.81
N ASP A 42 13.42 -7.34 -0.07
CA ASP A 42 13.24 -8.58 0.69
C ASP A 42 12.74 -9.79 -0.13
N PHE A 43 13.08 -9.81 -1.42
CA PHE A 43 12.87 -10.95 -2.30
C PHE A 43 14.17 -11.70 -2.54
N LEU A 44 14.13 -13.02 -2.40
CA LEU A 44 15.25 -13.92 -2.67
C LEU A 44 14.79 -15.10 -3.51
N LEU A 45 15.45 -15.31 -4.64
CA LEU A 45 15.33 -16.53 -5.44
C LEU A 45 16.61 -17.35 -5.32
N ALA A 46 16.52 -18.53 -4.76
CA ALA A 46 17.66 -19.41 -4.59
C ALA A 46 17.24 -20.89 -4.59
N LYS A 47 18.21 -21.80 -4.75
CA LYS A 47 17.94 -23.23 -4.59
C LYS A 47 17.55 -23.53 -3.14
N LYS A 48 16.59 -24.44 -2.95
CA LYS A 48 16.07 -24.84 -1.63
C LYS A 48 17.19 -25.19 -0.63
N GLU A 49 18.15 -25.99 -1.08
CA GLU A 49 19.26 -26.47 -0.26
C GLU A 49 20.11 -25.31 0.26
N VAL A 50 20.34 -24.31 -0.58
CA VAL A 50 21.09 -23.09 -0.23
C VAL A 50 20.34 -22.29 0.83
N VAL A 51 19.03 -22.08 0.65
CA VAL A 51 18.22 -21.35 1.64
C VAL A 51 18.20 -22.09 2.98
N LEU A 52 18.02 -23.42 2.96
CA LEU A 52 18.01 -24.23 4.20
C LEU A 52 19.35 -24.18 4.95
N ASP A 53 20.48 -24.17 4.22
CA ASP A 53 21.80 -24.04 4.84
C ASP A 53 21.98 -22.69 5.55
N TYR A 54 21.54 -21.59 4.93
CA TYR A 54 21.57 -20.28 5.55
C TYR A 54 20.59 -20.15 6.72
N LEU A 55 19.41 -20.74 6.65
CA LEU A 55 18.47 -20.74 7.78
C LEU A 55 19.06 -21.45 9.02
N ARG A 56 19.77 -22.57 8.81
CA ARG A 56 20.52 -23.24 9.90
C ARG A 56 21.63 -22.34 10.44
N GLY A 57 22.38 -21.69 9.56
CA GLY A 57 23.42 -20.74 9.96
C GLY A 57 22.88 -19.55 10.77
N LEU A 58 21.68 -19.03 10.44
CA LEU A 58 21.02 -17.99 11.25
C LEU A 58 20.66 -18.52 12.63
N GLN A 59 20.10 -19.72 12.71
CA GLN A 59 19.74 -20.36 13.98
C GLN A 59 20.96 -20.62 14.87
N GLU A 60 22.05 -21.11 14.30
CA GLU A 60 23.30 -21.36 15.03
C GLU A 60 23.95 -20.09 15.60
N ASN A 61 23.71 -18.93 14.96
CA ASN A 61 24.23 -17.64 15.38
C ASN A 61 23.22 -16.77 16.14
N ASP A 62 22.06 -17.35 16.51
CA ASP A 62 20.97 -16.64 17.18
C ASP A 62 20.52 -15.35 16.46
N MET A 63 20.50 -15.39 15.13
CA MET A 63 20.13 -14.27 14.27
C MET A 63 18.66 -14.36 13.84
N PRO A 64 17.93 -13.23 13.80
CA PRO A 64 16.57 -13.22 13.27
C PRO A 64 16.49 -13.71 11.83
N VAL A 65 15.42 -14.44 11.50
CA VAL A 65 15.18 -14.91 10.13
C VAL A 65 14.70 -13.73 9.29
N SER A 66 15.51 -13.28 8.35
CA SER A 66 15.19 -12.27 7.35
C SER A 66 16.01 -12.48 6.08
N VAL A 67 15.52 -11.96 4.95
CA VAL A 67 16.26 -12.02 3.68
C VAL A 67 17.58 -11.26 3.82
N SER A 68 17.58 -10.09 4.44
CA SER A 68 18.78 -9.30 4.70
C SER A 68 19.84 -10.07 5.49
N ASN A 69 19.45 -10.84 6.51
CA ASN A 69 20.40 -11.64 7.30
C ASN A 69 20.91 -12.85 6.51
N ILE A 70 20.07 -13.49 5.68
CA ILE A 70 20.52 -14.54 4.75
C ILE A 70 21.59 -13.98 3.80
N LEU A 71 21.32 -12.81 3.19
CA LEU A 71 22.25 -12.18 2.26
C LEU A 71 23.56 -11.76 2.97
N ARG A 72 23.49 -11.23 4.19
CA ARG A 72 24.71 -10.91 4.99
C ARG A 72 25.58 -12.13 5.29
N LEU A 73 24.98 -13.29 5.52
CA LEU A 73 25.74 -14.53 5.65
C LEU A 73 26.30 -14.99 4.32
N ALA A 74 25.52 -14.86 3.25
CA ALA A 74 25.93 -15.29 1.92
C ALA A 74 27.08 -14.46 1.36
N THR A 75 27.10 -13.13 1.56
CA THR A 75 28.20 -12.24 1.09
C THR A 75 29.53 -12.49 1.81
N LYS A 76 29.51 -13.21 2.94
CA LYS A 76 30.74 -13.61 3.65
C LYS A 76 31.36 -14.91 3.16
N ARG A 77 30.71 -15.61 2.22
CA ARG A 77 31.16 -16.91 1.69
C ARG A 77 31.72 -16.75 0.27
N ASP A 78 32.99 -16.97 0.06
CA ASP A 78 33.71 -16.76 -1.21
C ASP A 78 33.17 -17.55 -2.42
N HIS A 79 32.40 -18.62 -2.18
CA HIS A 79 31.92 -19.53 -3.23
C HIS A 79 30.44 -19.27 -3.61
N VAL A 80 29.81 -18.24 -3.08
CA VAL A 80 28.44 -17.89 -3.40
C VAL A 80 28.39 -16.58 -4.17
N SER A 81 27.86 -16.63 -5.38
CA SER A 81 27.57 -15.45 -6.17
C SER A 81 26.11 -15.03 -5.95
N ILE A 82 25.91 -13.79 -5.57
CA ILE A 82 24.59 -13.17 -5.41
C ILE A 82 24.46 -12.11 -6.50
N ASN A 83 23.45 -12.25 -7.34
CA ASN A 83 23.16 -11.27 -8.37
C ASN A 83 21.89 -10.49 -8.00
N ALA A 84 21.97 -9.17 -8.00
CA ALA A 84 20.81 -8.32 -7.88
C ALA A 84 20.03 -8.31 -9.20
N TYR A 85 18.70 -8.33 -9.08
CA TYR A 85 17.80 -8.07 -10.20
C TYR A 85 17.18 -6.69 -10.00
N GLU A 86 17.42 -5.79 -10.93
CA GLU A 86 16.84 -4.45 -10.89
C GLU A 86 15.36 -4.50 -11.25
N TYR A 87 14.50 -4.05 -10.33
CA TYR A 87 13.08 -3.89 -10.56
C TYR A 87 12.78 -2.42 -10.90
N THR A 88 12.26 -2.18 -12.10
CA THR A 88 11.95 -0.84 -12.62
C THR A 88 10.45 -0.53 -12.65
N GLY A 89 9.61 -1.38 -12.05
CA GLY A 89 8.16 -1.20 -11.96
C GLY A 89 7.74 -0.27 -10.83
N TYR A 90 6.41 -0.06 -10.72
CA TYR A 90 5.85 0.67 -9.58
C TYR A 90 6.15 -0.04 -8.26
N MET A 91 6.63 0.70 -7.29
CA MET A 91 6.91 0.22 -5.94
C MET A 91 6.60 1.29 -4.91
N LYS A 92 5.97 0.90 -3.82
CA LYS A 92 5.71 1.76 -2.67
C LYS A 92 5.94 0.98 -1.38
N ALA A 93 6.73 1.52 -0.46
CA ALA A 93 6.85 1.01 0.89
C ALA A 93 5.63 1.46 1.72
N ILE A 94 4.98 0.51 2.40
CA ILE A 94 3.82 0.79 3.26
C ILE A 94 4.26 0.51 4.71
N GLU A 95 4.52 1.58 5.46
CA GLU A 95 5.05 1.51 6.82
C GLU A 95 4.08 2.05 7.86
N ASP A 96 3.21 2.98 7.45
CA ASP A 96 2.26 3.68 8.30
C ASP A 96 0.95 3.98 7.56
N ILE A 97 0.02 4.61 8.24
CA ILE A 97 -1.29 5.00 7.68
C ILE A 97 -1.12 5.96 6.51
N ARG A 98 -0.17 6.89 6.60
CA ARG A 98 0.08 7.85 5.53
C ARG A 98 0.58 7.16 4.26
N SER A 99 1.60 6.31 4.36
CA SER A 99 2.14 5.58 3.22
C SER A 99 1.13 4.59 2.63
N TYR A 100 0.26 3.98 3.47
CA TYR A 100 -0.89 3.20 3.00
C TYR A 100 -1.88 4.05 2.21
N PHE A 101 -2.22 5.23 2.70
CA PHE A 101 -3.11 6.17 2.03
C PHE A 101 -2.53 6.61 0.68
N GLU A 102 -1.28 7.08 0.67
CA GLU A 102 -0.57 7.48 -0.54
C GLU A 102 -0.50 6.34 -1.58
N ALA A 103 -0.13 5.11 -1.16
CA ALA A 103 -0.06 3.96 -2.06
C ALA A 103 -1.40 3.62 -2.73
N ASN A 104 -2.51 3.81 -2.01
CA ASN A 104 -3.84 3.66 -2.60
C ASN A 104 -4.14 4.81 -3.57
N MET A 105 -3.90 6.07 -3.20
CA MET A 105 -4.13 7.22 -4.06
C MET A 105 -3.27 7.20 -5.33
N ASP A 106 -2.06 6.65 -5.27
CA ASP A 106 -1.20 6.42 -6.44
C ASP A 106 -1.89 5.59 -7.52
N MET A 107 -2.90 4.78 -7.18
CA MET A 107 -3.69 4.00 -8.14
C MET A 107 -4.65 4.84 -8.98
N LEU A 108 -4.91 6.07 -8.61
CA LEU A 108 -5.65 7.02 -9.45
C LEU A 108 -4.79 7.56 -10.61
N ASN A 109 -3.48 7.42 -10.52
CA ASN A 109 -2.59 7.68 -11.65
C ASN A 109 -2.65 6.52 -12.65
N GLU A 110 -2.97 6.82 -13.90
CA GLU A 110 -3.15 5.81 -14.96
C GLU A 110 -1.89 4.99 -15.22
N ASP A 111 -0.71 5.60 -15.17
CA ASP A 111 0.55 4.89 -15.41
C ASP A 111 0.84 3.86 -14.31
N ASN A 112 0.62 4.22 -13.05
CA ASN A 112 0.78 3.32 -11.91
C ASN A 112 -0.24 2.17 -11.97
N PHE A 113 -1.49 2.50 -12.24
CA PHE A 113 -2.55 1.51 -12.38
C PHE A 113 -2.26 0.51 -13.50
N ASN A 114 -1.88 1.01 -14.69
CA ASN A 114 -1.51 0.18 -15.82
C ASN A 114 -0.26 -0.66 -15.53
N ALA A 115 0.72 -0.12 -14.81
CA ALA A 115 1.93 -0.85 -14.43
C ALA A 115 1.63 -2.10 -13.60
N LEU A 116 0.61 -2.05 -12.74
CA LEU A 116 0.24 -3.17 -11.87
C LEU A 116 -0.78 -4.14 -12.51
N PHE A 117 -1.74 -3.63 -13.26
CA PHE A 117 -2.92 -4.43 -13.64
C PHE A 117 -3.03 -4.76 -15.13
N PHE A 118 -2.33 -4.05 -16.02
CA PHE A 118 -2.47 -4.23 -17.46
C PHE A 118 -1.19 -4.55 -18.24
N ARG A 119 -0.05 -4.76 -17.54
CA ARG A 119 1.19 -5.23 -18.20
C ARG A 119 1.16 -6.74 -18.45
N GLU A 120 2.20 -7.26 -19.13
CA GLU A 120 2.36 -8.68 -19.48
C GLU A 120 2.28 -9.62 -18.25
N SER A 121 2.65 -9.14 -17.06
CA SER A 121 2.58 -9.88 -15.80
C SER A 121 1.76 -9.09 -14.77
N PRO A 122 0.43 -9.02 -14.93
CA PRO A 122 -0.41 -8.24 -14.04
C PRO A 122 -0.51 -8.86 -12.64
N VAL A 123 -0.71 -8.01 -11.66
CA VAL A 123 -1.05 -8.46 -10.29
C VAL A 123 -2.43 -9.12 -10.33
N LEU A 124 -2.48 -10.40 -9.98
CA LEU A 124 -3.72 -11.17 -9.94
C LEU A 124 -4.46 -10.89 -8.63
N THR A 125 -5.67 -10.36 -8.75
CA THR A 125 -6.53 -10.08 -7.61
C THR A 125 -7.76 -10.99 -7.60
N LYS A 126 -8.37 -11.18 -6.42
CA LYS A 126 -9.59 -11.97 -6.29
C LYS A 126 -10.75 -11.23 -6.95
N SER A 127 -11.23 -11.73 -8.08
CA SER A 127 -12.46 -11.25 -8.71
C SER A 127 -13.69 -11.86 -8.04
N LYS A 128 -14.79 -11.11 -7.98
CA LYS A 128 -16.11 -11.58 -7.59
C LYS A 128 -17.12 -11.16 -8.64
N ASN A 129 -17.95 -12.11 -9.07
CA ASN A 129 -19.09 -11.83 -9.93
C ASN A 129 -20.20 -11.23 -9.05
N SER A 130 -20.34 -9.92 -9.06
CA SER A 130 -21.39 -9.16 -8.38
C SER A 130 -22.02 -8.17 -9.36
N ALA A 131 -23.15 -7.57 -8.97
CA ALA A 131 -23.83 -6.60 -9.82
C ALA A 131 -22.92 -5.41 -10.16
N PRO A 132 -23.10 -4.77 -11.32
CA PRO A 132 -22.47 -3.48 -11.59
C PRO A 132 -22.83 -2.44 -10.53
N THR A 133 -21.99 -1.44 -10.34
CA THR A 133 -22.31 -0.29 -9.49
C THR A 133 -23.40 0.53 -10.13
N TYR A 134 -24.41 0.88 -9.34
CA TYR A 134 -25.52 1.75 -9.76
C TYR A 134 -25.16 3.22 -9.45
N TYR A 135 -25.49 4.11 -10.39
CA TYR A 135 -25.31 5.54 -10.24
C TYR A 135 -26.66 6.23 -10.32
N GLY A 136 -27.02 6.94 -9.23
CA GLY A 136 -28.24 7.76 -9.18
C GLY A 136 -28.19 8.91 -10.19
N LYS A 137 -29.39 9.46 -10.52
CA LYS A 137 -29.55 10.49 -11.55
C LYS A 137 -28.66 11.73 -11.33
N ASP A 138 -28.50 12.15 -10.08
CA ASP A 138 -27.78 13.36 -9.71
C ASP A 138 -26.39 13.05 -9.08
N SER A 139 -25.96 11.78 -9.18
CA SER A 139 -24.63 11.39 -8.69
C SER A 139 -23.52 11.99 -9.55
N VAL A 140 -22.41 12.34 -8.90
CA VAL A 140 -21.22 12.89 -9.56
C VAL A 140 -20.02 12.04 -9.18
N VAL A 141 -19.36 11.45 -10.18
CA VAL A 141 -18.14 10.68 -9.97
C VAL A 141 -17.03 11.24 -10.84
N LYS A 142 -15.91 11.63 -10.23
CA LYS A 142 -14.75 12.20 -10.92
C LYS A 142 -13.47 11.58 -10.41
N HIS A 143 -12.56 11.24 -11.34
CA HIS A 143 -11.21 10.79 -11.06
C HIS A 143 -11.15 9.80 -9.88
N SER A 144 -11.92 8.71 -9.96
CA SER A 144 -12.13 7.77 -8.84
C SER A 144 -12.22 6.34 -9.34
N LEU A 145 -11.78 5.40 -8.54
CA LEU A 145 -11.91 3.96 -8.79
C LEU A 145 -13.04 3.39 -7.92
N LEU A 146 -14.06 2.85 -8.56
CA LEU A 146 -15.20 2.25 -7.89
C LEU A 146 -15.31 0.76 -8.27
N ALA A 147 -15.43 -0.08 -7.24
CA ALA A 147 -15.66 -1.51 -7.44
C ALA A 147 -17.15 -1.82 -7.52
N ASN A 148 -17.49 -3.02 -7.97
CA ASN A 148 -18.85 -3.49 -8.21
C ASN A 148 -19.74 -3.52 -6.94
N ASP A 149 -21.06 -3.65 -7.16
CA ASP A 149 -22.06 -3.93 -6.10
C ASP A 149 -22.28 -2.74 -5.14
N SER A 150 -22.06 -1.51 -5.64
CA SER A 150 -22.27 -0.28 -4.86
C SER A 150 -23.41 0.55 -5.45
N GLU A 151 -24.00 1.39 -4.62
CA GLU A 151 -25.05 2.34 -5.01
C GLU A 151 -24.58 3.76 -4.66
N ILE A 152 -24.46 4.61 -5.66
CA ILE A 152 -23.90 5.95 -5.52
C ILE A 152 -24.95 6.99 -5.92
N TYR A 153 -25.48 7.69 -4.94
CA TYR A 153 -26.45 8.78 -5.16
C TYR A 153 -25.83 10.16 -4.91
N GLY A 154 -24.72 10.23 -4.17
CA GLY A 154 -23.97 11.46 -3.86
C GLY A 154 -22.80 11.74 -4.80
N SER A 155 -21.77 12.40 -4.29
CA SER A 155 -20.57 12.74 -5.05
C SER A 155 -19.33 12.00 -4.56
N VAL A 156 -18.51 11.53 -5.50
CA VAL A 156 -17.22 10.88 -5.25
C VAL A 156 -16.17 11.56 -6.13
N GLU A 157 -15.11 12.10 -5.54
CA GLU A 157 -14.03 12.77 -6.24
C GLU A 157 -12.68 12.33 -5.66
N ASP A 158 -11.70 12.06 -6.54
CA ASP A 158 -10.33 11.68 -6.16
C ASP A 158 -10.29 10.56 -5.09
N SER A 159 -11.08 9.50 -5.26
CA SER A 159 -11.32 8.54 -4.19
C SER A 159 -11.35 7.08 -4.69
N LEU A 160 -11.06 6.16 -3.79
CA LEU A 160 -11.22 4.73 -4.02
C LEU A 160 -12.38 4.18 -3.21
N VAL A 161 -13.35 3.56 -3.90
CA VAL A 161 -14.54 2.98 -3.27
C VAL A 161 -14.60 1.49 -3.59
N SER A 162 -14.45 0.67 -2.56
CA SER A 162 -14.54 -0.78 -2.68
C SER A 162 -16.00 -1.22 -2.91
N ARG A 163 -16.23 -2.54 -2.84
CA ARG A 163 -17.54 -3.13 -3.16
C ARG A 163 -18.57 -2.92 -2.06
N LYS A 164 -19.85 -2.99 -2.47
CA LYS A 164 -21.03 -3.03 -1.58
C LYS A 164 -21.18 -1.78 -0.72
N ASN A 165 -20.78 -0.64 -1.24
CA ASN A 165 -20.97 0.61 -0.54
C ASN A 165 -22.25 1.29 -0.95
N MET A 166 -22.88 1.97 -0.01
CA MET A 166 -24.02 2.85 -0.25
C MET A 166 -23.65 4.26 0.09
N LEU A 167 -23.71 5.15 -0.90
CA LEU A 167 -23.54 6.58 -0.73
C LEU A 167 -24.86 7.28 -1.02
N CYS A 168 -25.51 7.80 0.01
CA CYS A 168 -26.82 8.43 -0.10
C CYS A 168 -26.77 9.80 -0.77
N GLU A 169 -27.94 10.40 -1.02
CA GLU A 169 -28.06 11.68 -1.68
C GLU A 169 -27.34 12.79 -0.92
N ARG A 170 -26.70 13.71 -1.67
CA ARG A 170 -25.94 14.86 -1.17
C ARG A 170 -24.75 14.52 -0.27
N ALA A 171 -24.50 13.24 -0.03
CA ALA A 171 -23.25 12.83 0.61
C ALA A 171 -22.05 13.09 -0.32
N SER A 172 -20.92 13.45 0.26
CA SER A 172 -19.70 13.79 -0.48
C SER A 172 -18.50 13.01 0.07
N VAL A 173 -17.78 12.33 -0.84
CA VAL A 173 -16.54 11.63 -0.55
C VAL A 173 -15.45 12.22 -1.41
N LYS A 174 -14.39 12.73 -0.80
CA LYS A 174 -13.26 13.34 -1.50
C LYS A 174 -11.94 12.90 -0.91
N ASN A 175 -10.93 12.67 -1.78
CA ASN A 175 -9.59 12.25 -1.36
C ASN A 175 -9.64 11.15 -0.30
N SER A 176 -10.45 10.11 -0.48
CA SER A 176 -10.72 9.15 0.58
C SER A 176 -10.72 7.70 0.08
N ILE A 177 -10.50 6.78 1.01
CA ILE A 177 -10.51 5.35 0.76
C ILE A 177 -11.68 4.73 1.53
N ILE A 178 -12.66 4.20 0.81
CA ILE A 178 -13.82 3.56 1.40
C ILE A 178 -13.71 2.05 1.15
N LEU A 179 -13.46 1.29 2.20
CA LEU A 179 -13.44 -0.17 2.09
C LEU A 179 -14.86 -0.72 1.94
N GLN A 180 -15.01 -2.04 1.97
CA GLN A 180 -16.26 -2.68 1.58
C GLN A 180 -17.37 -2.57 2.61
N SER A 181 -18.62 -2.52 2.12
CA SER A 181 -19.86 -2.59 2.91
C SER A 181 -20.07 -1.42 3.87
N CYS A 182 -19.60 -0.23 3.52
CA CYS A 182 -19.89 0.98 4.27
C CYS A 182 -21.23 1.58 3.82
N PHE A 183 -21.92 2.20 4.75
CA PHE A 183 -23.14 2.98 4.53
C PHE A 183 -22.85 4.43 4.90
N ILE A 184 -22.99 5.33 3.93
CA ILE A 184 -22.73 6.76 4.09
C ILE A 184 -24.05 7.47 3.86
N ASP A 185 -24.66 7.98 4.95
CA ASP A 185 -25.99 8.56 4.94
C ASP A 185 -26.01 9.96 4.32
N GLU A 186 -27.19 10.51 4.11
CA GLU A 186 -27.40 11.78 3.43
C GLU A 186 -26.61 12.95 4.07
N ASP A 187 -26.21 13.89 3.27
CA ASP A 187 -25.51 15.12 3.68
C ASP A 187 -24.17 14.89 4.42
N ALA A 188 -23.68 13.66 4.52
CA ALA A 188 -22.40 13.36 5.14
C ALA A 188 -21.23 13.87 4.27
N VAL A 189 -20.18 14.39 4.92
CA VAL A 189 -18.97 14.90 4.25
C VAL A 189 -17.74 14.15 4.74
N ILE A 190 -17.02 13.53 3.81
CA ILE A 190 -15.84 12.72 4.09
C ILE A 190 -14.69 13.23 3.22
N GLU A 191 -13.63 13.73 3.86
CA GLU A 191 -12.42 14.18 3.18
C GLU A 191 -11.17 13.64 3.87
N TYR A 192 -10.21 13.18 3.09
CA TYR A 192 -8.95 12.61 3.58
C TYR A 192 -9.16 11.58 4.69
N ALA A 193 -10.03 10.61 4.42
CA ALA A 193 -10.36 9.56 5.39
C ALA A 193 -10.20 8.16 4.80
N ILE A 194 -9.95 7.21 5.69
CA ILE A 194 -9.96 5.79 5.42
C ILE A 194 -11.07 5.17 6.24
N LEU A 195 -12.14 4.73 5.61
CA LEU A 195 -13.19 3.96 6.26
C LEU A 195 -12.89 2.47 6.09
N ASP A 196 -12.71 1.75 7.19
CA ASP A 196 -12.58 0.29 7.13
C ASP A 196 -13.97 -0.35 6.84
N LYS A 197 -14.07 -1.65 6.89
CA LYS A 197 -15.26 -2.40 6.45
C LYS A 197 -16.43 -2.23 7.39
N ASN A 198 -17.65 -2.24 6.82
CA ASN A 198 -18.92 -2.21 7.56
C ASN A 198 -19.10 -0.95 8.42
N VAL A 199 -18.50 0.16 8.03
CA VAL A 199 -18.66 1.44 8.74
C VAL A 199 -20.01 2.05 8.39
N TYR A 200 -20.69 2.59 9.40
CA TYR A 200 -21.92 3.36 9.24
C TYR A 200 -21.66 4.84 9.55
N ILE A 201 -21.91 5.71 8.59
CA ILE A 201 -21.79 7.17 8.76
C ILE A 201 -23.19 7.76 8.83
N GLU A 202 -23.51 8.43 9.95
CA GLU A 202 -24.82 9.07 10.14
C GLU A 202 -25.00 10.31 9.25
N LYS A 203 -26.26 10.63 9.02
CA LYS A 203 -26.68 11.80 8.26
C LYS A 203 -26.01 13.08 8.76
N GLY A 204 -25.41 13.83 7.83
CA GLY A 204 -24.76 15.11 8.10
C GLY A 204 -23.44 15.05 8.86
N ALA A 205 -22.95 13.84 9.18
CA ALA A 205 -21.65 13.67 9.83
C ALA A 205 -20.51 14.24 8.97
N LYS A 206 -19.49 14.79 9.63
CA LYS A 206 -18.31 15.35 8.95
C LYS A 206 -17.05 14.68 9.45
N LEU A 207 -16.32 14.06 8.54
CA LEU A 207 -15.03 13.42 8.76
C LEU A 207 -14.00 14.09 7.86
N ILE A 208 -13.16 14.93 8.44
CA ILE A 208 -12.19 15.72 7.68
C ILE A 208 -10.80 15.48 8.25
N GLY A 209 -9.97 14.76 7.53
CA GLY A 209 -8.54 14.60 7.79
C GLY A 209 -7.69 15.54 6.94
N THR A 210 -6.43 15.18 6.76
CA THR A 210 -5.50 15.86 5.83
C THR A 210 -4.69 14.82 5.06
N ALA A 211 -4.03 15.23 3.98
CA ALA A 211 -3.18 14.35 3.20
C ALA A 211 -2.03 13.75 4.04
N GLU A 212 -1.47 14.54 4.97
CA GLU A 212 -0.39 14.12 5.85
C GLU A 212 -0.87 13.24 7.00
N ASN A 213 -2.14 13.41 7.41
CA ASN A 213 -2.73 12.65 8.52
C ASN A 213 -4.19 12.28 8.19
N PRO A 214 -4.40 11.26 7.35
CA PRO A 214 -5.73 10.77 7.01
C PRO A 214 -6.46 10.27 8.26
N LEU A 215 -7.75 10.59 8.37
CA LEU A 215 -8.57 10.14 9.48
C LEU A 215 -8.97 8.67 9.25
N VAL A 216 -8.72 7.80 10.22
CA VAL A 216 -9.06 6.38 10.12
C VAL A 216 -10.28 6.06 10.96
N VAL A 217 -11.28 5.44 10.33
CA VAL A 217 -12.46 4.88 11.00
C VAL A 217 -12.34 3.36 11.02
N PRO A 218 -12.27 2.74 12.21
CA PRO A 218 -12.06 1.30 12.32
C PRO A 218 -13.27 0.49 11.82
N LYS A 219 -13.02 -0.78 11.56
CA LYS A 219 -14.02 -1.74 11.11
C LYS A 219 -15.19 -1.83 12.08
N ASP A 220 -16.41 -2.00 11.50
CA ASP A 220 -17.69 -2.13 12.23
C ASP A 220 -18.06 -0.89 13.06
N ALA A 221 -17.34 0.21 12.99
CA ALA A 221 -17.63 1.44 13.73
C ALA A 221 -18.83 2.20 13.15
N ARG A 222 -19.42 3.04 14.02
CA ARG A 222 -20.46 4.01 13.66
C ARG A 222 -19.93 5.42 13.92
N VAL A 223 -20.16 6.31 12.97
CA VAL A 223 -19.83 7.74 13.11
C VAL A 223 -21.13 8.50 13.29
N LEU A 224 -21.23 9.15 14.42
CA LEU A 224 -22.42 9.94 14.76
C LEU A 224 -22.45 11.26 13.95
N SER A 225 -23.63 11.88 13.87
CA SER A 225 -23.81 13.18 13.20
C SER A 225 -22.93 14.29 13.79
N THR A 226 -22.44 14.12 15.01
CA THR A 226 -21.46 14.99 15.67
C THR A 226 -20.03 14.81 15.16
N GLY A 227 -19.74 13.76 14.40
CA GLY A 227 -18.41 13.35 13.97
C GLY A 227 -17.68 12.42 14.96
N GLU A 228 -18.31 12.08 16.07
CA GLU A 228 -17.78 11.13 17.06
C GLU A 228 -17.80 9.71 16.50
N ILE A 229 -16.67 8.99 16.66
CA ILE A 229 -16.54 7.58 16.26
C ILE A 229 -16.84 6.71 17.47
N VAL A 230 -17.83 5.84 17.34
CA VAL A 230 -18.20 4.87 18.39
C VAL A 230 -18.03 3.44 17.86
N GLU A 231 -17.64 2.53 18.74
CA GLU A 231 -17.58 1.11 18.39
C GLU A 231 -18.99 0.58 18.12
N GLY A 232 -19.13 -0.20 17.05
CA GLY A 232 -20.40 -0.81 16.64
C GLY A 232 -20.65 -2.15 17.32
#